data_9bccec8e226b7b55436c755f54350b18
#
_entry.id   9bccec8e226b7b55436c755f54350b18
#
_cell.length_a   1.000
_cell.length_b   1.000
_cell.length_c   1.000
_cell.angle_alpha   90.00
_cell.angle_beta   90.00
_cell.angle_gamma   90.00
#
_symmetry.space_group_name_H-M   'P 1'
#
loop_
_entity.id
_entity.type
_entity.pdbx_description
1 polymer ?
#
loop_
_entity_poly.entity_id
_entity_poly.type
_entity_poly.pdbx_seq_one_letter_code
_entity_poly.pdbx_strand_id
1 'polypeptide(L)'
;MNQRIKFLREKACLTQAEFGSRVGARQNTVSSWEVGRITPNDSALLNICQTFDVREEWLRTGNGPMEVQHSMDEVLSKFFDSVLADPPESPRRRILTSFASFSSEDWETMWNLMQMLKKGTK
;
A
#
# COMPACT_ATOMS: atom_id res chain seq x y z
N MET A 1 -7.49 20.94 -1.32
CA MET A 1 -6.73 20.07 -0.39
C MET A 1 -7.55 19.64 0.82
N ASN A 2 -8.22 20.58 1.49
CA ASN A 2 -8.98 20.27 2.70
C ASN A 2 -10.05 19.19 2.51
N GLN A 3 -10.79 19.23 1.42
CA GLN A 3 -11.81 18.21 1.13
C GLN A 3 -11.21 16.82 0.89
N ARG A 4 -10.01 16.75 0.32
CA ARG A 4 -9.33 15.48 0.07
C ARG A 4 -8.82 14.85 1.36
N ILE A 5 -8.36 15.66 2.31
CA ILE A 5 -7.97 15.17 3.64
C ILE A 5 -9.18 14.54 4.34
N LYS A 6 -10.31 15.24 4.33
CA LYS A 6 -11.56 14.73 4.89
C LYS A 6 -12.00 13.44 4.20
N PHE A 7 -11.88 13.40 2.87
CA PHE A 7 -12.21 12.21 2.09
C PHE A 7 -11.39 11.00 2.51
N LEU A 8 -10.07 11.17 2.67
CA LEU A 8 -9.18 10.10 3.13
C LEU A 8 -9.60 9.57 4.50
N ARG A 9 -9.89 10.49 5.41
CA ARG A 9 -10.32 10.13 6.76
C ARG A 9 -11.61 9.33 6.75
N GLU A 10 -12.60 9.79 6.04
CA GLU A 10 -13.92 9.13 5.96
C GLU A 10 -13.82 7.77 5.27
N LYS A 11 -13.03 7.69 4.21
CA LYS A 11 -12.79 6.43 3.50
C LYS A 11 -12.15 5.38 4.40
N ALA A 12 -11.27 5.81 5.31
CA ALA A 12 -10.62 4.92 6.27
C ALA A 12 -11.48 4.67 7.53
N CYS A 13 -12.68 5.26 7.59
CA CYS A 13 -13.59 5.13 8.74
C CYS A 13 -12.95 5.61 10.05
N LEU A 14 -12.19 6.69 9.99
CA LEU A 14 -11.49 7.24 11.14
C LEU A 14 -12.15 8.52 11.64
N THR A 15 -12.09 8.75 12.96
CA THR A 15 -12.42 10.06 13.54
C THR A 15 -11.26 11.01 13.28
N GLN A 16 -11.48 12.31 13.49
CA GLN A 16 -10.41 13.30 13.36
C GLN A 16 -9.26 13.00 14.32
N ALA A 17 -9.56 12.56 15.53
CA ALA A 17 -8.55 12.19 16.52
C ALA A 17 -7.75 10.98 16.09
N GLU A 18 -8.41 9.96 15.55
CA GLU A 18 -7.77 8.74 15.06
C GLU A 18 -6.88 9.02 13.84
N PHE A 19 -7.38 9.83 12.90
CA PHE A 19 -6.60 10.26 11.74
C PHE A 19 -5.35 11.01 12.19
N GLY A 20 -5.52 11.97 13.11
CA GLY A 20 -4.40 12.73 13.66
C GLY A 20 -3.35 11.83 14.32
N SER A 21 -3.77 10.83 15.08
CA SER A 21 -2.88 9.86 15.70
C SER A 21 -1.98 9.17 14.70
N ARG A 22 -2.53 8.85 13.52
CA ARG A 22 -1.78 8.14 12.48
C ARG A 22 -0.77 9.02 11.74
N VAL A 23 -1.05 10.32 11.66
CA VAL A 23 -0.20 11.24 10.90
C VAL A 23 0.60 12.20 11.79
N GLY A 24 0.53 12.01 13.11
CA GLY A 24 1.31 12.81 14.05
C GLY A 24 0.72 14.20 14.29
N ALA A 25 -0.60 14.36 14.20
CA ALA A 25 -1.28 15.64 14.39
C ALA A 25 -2.36 15.51 15.47
N ARG A 26 -2.67 16.63 16.11
CA ARG A 26 -3.75 16.68 17.08
C ARG A 26 -5.11 16.79 16.37
N GLN A 27 -6.18 16.37 17.05
CA GLN A 27 -7.53 16.43 16.51
C GLN A 27 -7.89 17.87 16.06
N ASN A 28 -7.53 18.88 16.83
CA ASN A 28 -7.79 20.29 16.49
C ASN A 28 -7.08 20.69 15.19
N THR A 29 -5.87 20.18 14.97
CA THR A 29 -5.10 20.44 13.77
C THR A 29 -5.77 19.81 12.55
N VAL A 30 -6.22 18.57 12.68
CA VAL A 30 -6.95 17.88 11.61
C VAL A 30 -8.24 18.63 11.28
N SER A 31 -8.97 19.05 12.29
CA SER A 31 -10.19 19.85 12.12
C SER A 31 -9.91 21.13 11.33
N SER A 32 -8.83 21.83 11.68
CA SER A 32 -8.43 23.05 10.97
C SER A 32 -8.05 22.80 9.53
N TRP A 33 -7.43 21.67 9.25
CA TRP A 33 -7.11 21.28 7.86
C TRP A 33 -8.40 21.04 7.06
N GLU A 34 -9.36 20.32 7.64
CA GLU A 34 -10.60 19.96 6.94
C GLU A 34 -11.50 21.14 6.63
N VAL A 35 -11.52 22.15 7.49
CA VAL A 35 -12.29 23.37 7.22
C VAL A 35 -11.52 24.40 6.40
N GLY A 36 -10.25 24.14 6.10
CA GLY A 36 -9.43 25.03 5.28
C GLY A 36 -8.85 26.23 6.03
N ARG A 37 -8.88 26.20 7.36
CA ARG A 37 -8.34 27.30 8.18
C ARG A 37 -6.83 27.35 8.12
N ILE A 38 -6.17 26.20 8.18
CA ILE A 38 -4.73 26.04 7.98
C ILE A 38 -4.47 24.93 6.98
N THR A 39 -3.35 25.09 6.26
CA THR A 39 -2.88 24.08 5.30
C THR A 39 -1.78 23.27 5.96
N PRO A 40 -1.77 21.94 5.81
CA PRO A 40 -0.68 21.12 6.32
C PRO A 40 0.66 21.59 5.74
N ASN A 41 1.71 21.61 6.56
CA ASN A 41 3.05 21.89 6.05
C ASN A 41 3.56 20.66 5.26
N ASP A 42 4.72 20.80 4.62
CA ASP A 42 5.26 19.73 3.77
C ASP A 42 5.49 18.44 4.54
N SER A 43 5.96 18.54 5.78
CA SER A 43 6.19 17.37 6.62
C SER A 43 4.88 16.63 6.93
N ALA A 44 3.84 17.36 7.30
CA ALA A 44 2.51 16.80 7.57
C ALA A 44 1.92 16.18 6.31
N LEU A 45 2.09 16.83 5.17
CA LEU A 45 1.63 16.32 3.87
C LEU A 45 2.29 15.00 3.52
N LEU A 46 3.60 14.91 3.69
CA LEU A 46 4.34 13.67 3.45
C LEU A 46 3.87 12.55 4.37
N ASN A 47 3.62 12.86 5.64
CA ASN A 47 3.10 11.86 6.60
C ASN A 47 1.74 11.32 6.14
N ILE A 48 0.86 12.19 5.69
CA ILE A 48 -0.45 11.78 5.18
C ILE A 48 -0.28 10.88 3.95
N CYS A 49 0.54 11.30 3.01
CA CYS A 49 0.77 10.54 1.78
C CYS A 49 1.35 9.15 2.06
N GLN A 50 2.29 9.05 2.98
CA GLN A 50 2.92 7.78 3.33
C GLN A 50 1.98 6.87 4.11
N THR A 51 1.21 7.44 5.04
CA THR A 51 0.29 6.68 5.88
C THR A 51 -0.86 6.07 5.07
N PHE A 52 -1.39 6.81 4.10
CA PHE A 52 -2.54 6.40 3.32
C PHE A 52 -2.20 5.97 1.89
N ASP A 53 -0.91 5.94 1.56
CA ASP A 53 -0.40 5.50 0.26
C ASP A 53 -1.06 6.25 -0.91
N VAL A 54 -1.09 7.57 -0.81
CA VAL A 54 -1.64 8.45 -1.83
C VAL A 54 -0.57 9.35 -2.41
N ARG A 55 -0.80 9.82 -3.64
CA ARG A 55 0.13 10.69 -4.35
C ARG A 55 0.03 12.12 -3.80
N GLU A 56 1.18 12.74 -3.57
CA GLU A 56 1.26 14.12 -3.08
C GLU A 56 0.55 15.09 -4.04
N GLU A 57 0.76 14.94 -5.34
CA GLU A 57 0.13 15.79 -6.34
C GLU A 57 -1.39 15.71 -6.26
N TRP A 58 -1.94 14.50 -6.11
CA TRP A 58 -3.38 14.35 -5.94
C TRP A 58 -3.87 15.05 -4.68
N LEU A 59 -3.15 14.91 -3.56
CA LEU A 59 -3.56 15.52 -2.30
C LEU A 59 -3.52 17.05 -2.39
N ARG A 60 -2.50 17.61 -3.05
CA ARG A 60 -2.34 19.06 -3.21
C ARG A 60 -3.32 19.66 -4.22
N THR A 61 -3.48 19.04 -5.36
CA THR A 61 -4.15 19.65 -6.52
C THR A 61 -5.36 18.90 -7.03
N GLY A 62 -5.50 17.62 -6.66
CA GLY A 62 -6.54 16.76 -7.20
C GLY A 62 -6.21 16.16 -8.56
N ASN A 63 -5.02 16.42 -9.10
CA ASN A 63 -4.62 15.92 -10.40
C ASN A 63 -4.09 14.49 -10.33
N GLY A 64 -4.42 13.72 -11.35
CA GLY A 64 -3.93 12.36 -11.49
C GLY A 64 -4.63 11.37 -10.58
N PRO A 65 -4.19 10.10 -10.59
CA PRO A 65 -4.78 9.08 -9.72
C PRO A 65 -4.44 9.34 -8.25
N MET A 66 -5.37 8.99 -7.38
CA MET A 66 -5.20 9.15 -5.93
C MET A 66 -4.10 8.25 -5.39
N GLU A 67 -4.09 7.00 -5.81
CA GLU A 67 -3.21 5.98 -5.25
C GLU A 67 -1.84 6.00 -5.91
N VAL A 68 -0.82 5.72 -5.10
CA VAL A 68 0.53 5.49 -5.60
C VAL A 68 0.51 4.20 -6.40
N GLN A 69 1.01 4.25 -7.64
CA GLN A 69 1.11 3.06 -8.48
C GLN A 69 2.47 2.42 -8.28
N HIS A 70 2.45 1.25 -7.67
CA HIS A 70 3.67 0.47 -7.46
C HIS A 70 3.91 -0.42 -8.68
N SER A 71 5.15 -0.50 -9.13
CA SER A 71 5.52 -1.43 -10.19
C SER A 71 5.36 -2.87 -9.68
N MET A 72 5.19 -3.82 -10.61
CA MET A 72 5.14 -5.24 -10.24
C MET A 72 6.45 -5.70 -9.61
N ASP A 73 7.57 -5.11 -10.01
CA ASP A 73 8.87 -5.41 -9.40
C ASP A 73 8.92 -4.99 -7.93
N GLU A 74 8.36 -3.83 -7.60
CA GLU A 74 8.27 -3.37 -6.20
C GLU A 74 7.38 -4.30 -5.36
N VAL A 75 6.24 -4.70 -5.90
CA VAL A 75 5.32 -5.62 -5.24
C VAL A 75 6.01 -6.94 -4.95
N LEU A 76 6.71 -7.48 -5.95
CA LEU A 76 7.42 -8.74 -5.84
C LEU A 76 8.57 -8.65 -4.82
N SER A 77 9.32 -7.56 -4.84
CA SER A 77 10.43 -7.33 -3.91
C SER A 77 9.93 -7.29 -2.47
N LYS A 78 8.86 -6.58 -2.20
CA LYS A 78 8.26 -6.51 -0.85
C LYS A 78 7.73 -7.87 -0.40
N PHE A 79 7.17 -8.63 -1.31
CA PHE A 79 6.70 -9.99 -1.01
C PHE A 79 7.87 -10.89 -0.59
N PHE A 80 8.97 -10.87 -1.34
CA PHE A 80 10.16 -11.66 -0.99
C PHE A 80 10.75 -11.24 0.34
N ASP A 81 10.81 -9.94 0.63
CA ASP A 81 11.29 -9.44 1.93
C ASP A 81 10.43 -9.98 3.06
N SER A 82 9.12 -9.99 2.88
CA SER A 82 8.19 -10.50 3.88
C SER A 82 8.37 -12.01 4.11
N VAL A 83 8.64 -12.77 3.05
CA VAL A 83 8.90 -14.22 3.17
C VAL A 83 10.22 -14.48 3.89
N LEU A 84 11.26 -13.70 3.60
CA LEU A 84 12.55 -13.83 4.26
C LEU A 84 12.47 -13.52 5.76
N ALA A 85 11.52 -12.73 6.18
CA ALA A 85 11.27 -12.44 7.59
C ALA A 85 10.57 -13.60 8.33
N ASP A 86 9.97 -14.54 7.61
CA ASP A 86 9.32 -15.70 8.19
C ASP A 86 10.35 -16.66 8.82
N PRO A 87 9.96 -17.44 9.84
CA PRO A 87 10.83 -18.52 10.34
C PRO A 87 11.09 -19.56 9.24
N PRO A 88 12.25 -20.28 9.31
CA PRO A 88 12.61 -21.28 8.28
C PRO A 88 11.56 -22.37 8.06
N GLU A 89 10.74 -22.69 9.05
CA GLU A 89 9.69 -23.71 8.98
C GLU A 89 8.37 -23.19 8.41
N SER A 90 8.27 -21.91 8.08
CA SER A 90 7.07 -21.34 7.47
C SER A 90 6.71 -22.05 6.17
N PRO A 91 5.45 -22.44 5.95
CA PRO A 91 5.05 -23.11 4.70
C PRO A 91 5.41 -22.31 3.45
N ARG A 92 5.14 -21.00 3.44
CA ARG A 92 5.43 -20.19 2.25
C ARG A 92 6.93 -20.04 2.01
N ARG A 93 7.75 -19.95 3.07
CA ARG A 93 9.21 -19.89 2.93
C ARG A 93 9.76 -21.22 2.41
N ARG A 94 9.23 -22.34 2.90
CA ARG A 94 9.63 -23.67 2.43
C ARG A 94 9.30 -23.89 0.96
N ILE A 95 8.09 -23.47 0.55
CA ILE A 95 7.67 -23.57 -0.85
C ILE A 95 8.62 -22.76 -1.75
N LEU A 96 8.86 -21.50 -1.40
CA LEU A 96 9.71 -20.63 -2.21
C LEU A 96 11.17 -21.10 -2.23
N THR A 97 11.66 -21.65 -1.12
CA THR A 97 13.00 -22.25 -1.08
C THR A 97 13.10 -23.42 -2.06
N SER A 98 12.05 -24.23 -2.16
CA SER A 98 12.01 -25.34 -3.12
C SER A 98 12.09 -24.84 -4.57
N PHE A 99 11.48 -23.70 -4.87
CA PHE A 99 11.53 -23.10 -6.21
C PHE A 99 12.92 -22.64 -6.60
N ALA A 100 13.80 -22.36 -5.64
CA ALA A 100 15.16 -21.89 -5.93
C ALA A 100 15.98 -22.89 -6.74
N SER A 101 15.64 -24.19 -6.67
CA SER A 101 16.33 -25.26 -7.41
C SER A 101 15.69 -25.57 -8.75
N PHE A 102 14.64 -24.86 -9.14
CA PHE A 102 13.94 -25.11 -10.40
C PHE A 102 14.80 -24.76 -11.61
N SER A 103 14.80 -25.64 -12.61
CA SER A 103 15.34 -25.35 -13.92
C SER A 103 14.36 -24.54 -14.75
N SER A 104 14.78 -24.03 -15.90
CA SER A 104 13.89 -23.34 -16.84
C SER A 104 12.70 -24.21 -17.24
N GLU A 105 12.94 -25.50 -17.44
CA GLU A 105 11.90 -26.47 -17.80
C GLU A 105 10.89 -26.63 -16.66
N ASP A 106 11.35 -26.68 -15.41
CA ASP A 106 10.49 -26.76 -14.24
C ASP A 106 9.57 -25.53 -14.14
N TRP A 107 10.11 -24.35 -14.41
CA TRP A 107 9.32 -23.12 -14.40
C TRP A 107 8.24 -23.13 -15.48
N GLU A 108 8.54 -23.61 -16.67
CA GLU A 108 7.57 -23.73 -17.75
C GLU A 108 6.45 -24.70 -17.39
N THR A 109 6.82 -25.84 -16.81
CA THR A 109 5.84 -26.83 -16.35
C THR A 109 4.89 -26.23 -15.32
N MET A 110 5.45 -25.49 -14.37
CA MET A 110 4.65 -24.82 -13.33
C MET A 110 3.72 -23.80 -13.94
N TRP A 111 4.20 -23.00 -14.88
CA TRP A 111 3.39 -22.00 -15.57
C TRP A 111 2.21 -22.64 -16.29
N ASN A 112 2.46 -23.72 -17.03
CA ASN A 112 1.42 -24.44 -17.75
C ASN A 112 0.37 -25.00 -16.79
N LEU A 113 0.81 -25.57 -15.67
CA LEU A 113 -0.08 -26.09 -14.63
C LEU A 113 -0.98 -24.99 -14.08
N MET A 114 -0.42 -23.82 -13.79
CA MET A 114 -1.20 -22.68 -13.28
C MET A 114 -2.25 -22.21 -14.28
N GLN A 115 -1.91 -22.22 -15.58
CA GLN A 115 -2.87 -21.86 -16.62
C GLN A 115 -4.03 -22.84 -16.70
N MET A 116 -3.76 -24.13 -16.51
CA MET A 116 -4.81 -25.17 -16.46
C MET A 116 -5.73 -24.96 -15.26
N LEU A 117 -5.19 -24.65 -14.09
CA LEU A 117 -5.97 -24.37 -12.89
C LEU A 117 -6.86 -23.16 -13.08
N LYS A 118 -6.38 -22.09 -13.72
CA LYS A 118 -7.18 -20.92 -14.02
C LYS A 118 -8.38 -21.23 -14.90
N LYS A 119 -8.20 -22.09 -15.88
CA LYS A 119 -9.29 -22.52 -16.79
C LYS A 119 -10.31 -23.39 -16.08
N GLY A 120 -9.88 -24.14 -15.08
CA GLY A 120 -10.75 -25.05 -14.31
C GLY A 120 -11.57 -24.36 -13.22
N THR A 121 -11.34 -23.08 -12.94
CA THR A 121 -11.97 -22.35 -11.83
C THR A 121 -13.16 -21.48 -12.25
N LYS A 122 -13.79 -21.80 -13.33
CA LYS A 122 -14.99 -21.05 -13.75
C LYS A 122 -16.18 -21.31 -12.87
#